data_93a60d5afc31cd2f24707c6245d53dde
#
_entry.id   93a60d5afc31cd2f24707c6245d53dde
#
_cell.length_a   1.000
_cell.length_b   1.000
_cell.length_c   1.000
_cell.angle_alpha   90.00
_cell.angle_beta   90.00
_cell.angle_gamma   90.00
#
_symmetry.space_group_name_H-M   'P 1'
#
loop_
_entity.id
_entity.type
_entity.pdbx_description
1 polymer ?
#
loop_
_entity_poly.entity_id
_entity_poly.type
_entity_poly.pdbx_seq_one_letter_code
_entity_poly.pdbx_strand_id
1 'polypeptide(L)'
;MANVKELMQARNEKLQKIEQYGINPHPERYETTHEIGAARLLEDGTKDISIAGRIMSKRKMGKIAFLDLSDVTGHIQLVMKRDDFPEGEYKKFHDITDIGDFVGVKGEIFTTQAGEKSLEVYSFEFLGKSLRPLPEKYHGLVNQEAIYRERHLDLIMNEETKKKFLLRSKFVRLLREFLDNHGFIEVETPALQNTASGATAKPFIAHHNALDRDVYLRISPELTLKKLIIGGFNNIYEVARDFRNEGMDANHLQDFTMVEGYSAYWNYKDNMKFMKEMITYILEKLYDGNLNIQIGDKVIDFGGEWKVVSFKELILKDCGIDIDKFETAESLLAEIRNQKIELDAENIESLGRGNLIDQLYKKVSRPSIIEPTFLIKHPIDLSPLARSNDENPNLTDRFQLIVNGQEIINGYSELVDAREQERRLIKQSELKAQGDEEAMSIDKEYIRAMEYGMPPISGWGLGVDRFLQFLTSSQNIRDVVLYPLMRPRDWANESDDEE
;
A
#
# COMPACT_ATOMS: atom_id res chain seq x y z
N MET A 1 -35.76 -9.45 14.13
CA MET A 1 -34.46 -10.13 14.11
C MET A 1 -34.00 -10.29 15.56
N ALA A 2 -33.29 -11.38 15.91
CA ALA A 2 -32.71 -11.51 17.25
C ALA A 2 -31.62 -10.44 17.41
N ASN A 3 -31.61 -9.77 18.58
CA ASN A 3 -30.58 -8.75 18.88
C ASN A 3 -29.20 -9.45 18.96
N VAL A 4 -28.12 -8.76 18.57
CA VAL A 4 -26.74 -9.26 18.65
C VAL A 4 -26.42 -9.84 20.05
N LYS A 5 -26.90 -9.20 21.11
CA LYS A 5 -26.71 -9.67 22.49
C LYS A 5 -27.36 -11.04 22.75
N GLU A 6 -28.55 -11.29 22.21
CA GLU A 6 -29.22 -12.59 22.31
C GLU A 6 -28.47 -13.69 21.55
N LEU A 7 -27.96 -13.36 20.35
CA LEU A 7 -27.15 -14.30 19.58
C LEU A 7 -25.81 -14.60 20.27
N MET A 8 -25.18 -13.60 20.85
CA MET A 8 -23.96 -13.81 21.65
C MET A 8 -24.22 -14.68 22.89
N GLN A 9 -25.36 -14.49 23.59
CA GLN A 9 -25.74 -15.32 24.72
C GLN A 9 -25.93 -16.78 24.28
N ALA A 10 -26.66 -17.01 23.20
CA ALA A 10 -26.87 -18.37 22.67
C ALA A 10 -25.56 -19.06 22.30
N ARG A 11 -24.58 -18.30 21.74
CA ARG A 11 -23.24 -18.81 21.42
C ARG A 11 -22.40 -19.10 22.66
N ASN A 12 -22.52 -18.30 23.72
CA ASN A 12 -21.89 -18.58 25.01
C ASN A 12 -22.46 -19.86 25.65
N GLU A 13 -23.77 -20.10 25.56
CA GLU A 13 -24.40 -21.36 26.01
C GLU A 13 -23.85 -22.57 25.22
N LYS A 14 -23.59 -22.42 23.91
CA LYS A 14 -22.96 -23.48 23.12
C LYS A 14 -21.48 -23.69 23.49
N LEU A 15 -20.76 -22.64 23.88
CA LEU A 15 -19.42 -22.77 24.40
C LEU A 15 -19.39 -23.63 25.66
N GLN A 16 -20.32 -23.40 26.59
CA GLN A 16 -20.49 -24.24 27.79
C GLN A 16 -20.83 -25.70 27.45
N LYS A 17 -21.64 -25.93 26.40
CA LYS A 17 -21.93 -27.31 25.92
C LYS A 17 -20.66 -27.99 25.35
N ILE A 18 -19.79 -27.27 24.66
CA ILE A 18 -18.51 -27.80 24.17
C ILE A 18 -17.70 -28.35 25.35
N GLU A 19 -17.59 -27.58 26.43
CA GLU A 19 -16.90 -27.99 27.67
C GLU A 19 -17.57 -29.19 28.32
N GLN A 20 -18.90 -29.20 28.39
CA GLN A 20 -19.71 -30.33 28.94
C GLN A 20 -19.51 -31.63 28.14
N TYR A 21 -19.28 -31.53 26.85
CA TYR A 21 -18.91 -32.68 25.99
C TYR A 21 -17.44 -33.14 26.16
N GLY A 22 -16.70 -32.48 27.07
CA GLY A 22 -15.27 -32.78 27.29
C GLY A 22 -14.36 -32.37 26.11
N ILE A 23 -14.83 -31.45 25.22
CA ILE A 23 -14.07 -30.91 24.13
C ILE A 23 -13.34 -29.66 24.63
N ASN A 24 -12.04 -29.56 24.32
CA ASN A 24 -11.30 -28.34 24.54
C ASN A 24 -11.74 -27.29 23.49
N PRO A 25 -12.37 -26.17 23.90
CA PRO A 25 -12.79 -25.14 22.94
C PRO A 25 -11.66 -24.29 22.37
N HIS A 26 -10.45 -24.44 22.91
CA HIS A 26 -9.26 -23.70 22.55
C HIS A 26 -8.05 -24.64 22.46
N PRO A 27 -8.03 -25.56 21.49
CA PRO A 27 -6.90 -26.46 21.30
C PRO A 27 -5.65 -25.67 20.90
N GLU A 28 -4.50 -26.10 21.39
CA GLU A 28 -3.21 -25.46 21.09
C GLU A 28 -2.81 -25.62 19.63
N ARG A 29 -3.19 -26.72 18.99
CA ARG A 29 -2.76 -27.06 17.63
C ARG A 29 -3.78 -27.98 16.95
N TYR A 30 -3.84 -27.86 15.62
CA TYR A 30 -4.47 -28.84 14.73
C TYR A 30 -3.54 -29.11 13.54
N GLU A 31 -3.38 -30.36 13.15
CA GLU A 31 -2.51 -30.73 12.03
C GLU A 31 -3.31 -30.87 10.74
N THR A 32 -2.97 -30.02 9.77
CA THR A 32 -3.51 -30.08 8.40
C THR A 32 -2.53 -30.79 7.48
N THR A 33 -3.04 -31.54 6.52
CA THR A 33 -2.24 -32.09 5.41
C THR A 33 -2.13 -31.09 4.26
N HIS A 34 -3.16 -30.27 4.07
CA HIS A 34 -3.27 -29.30 2.97
C HIS A 34 -3.96 -28.02 3.42
N GLU A 35 -3.66 -26.91 2.75
CA GLU A 35 -4.50 -25.74 2.73
C GLU A 35 -5.73 -25.99 1.83
N ILE A 36 -6.83 -25.26 2.04
CA ILE A 36 -8.09 -25.51 1.32
C ILE A 36 -7.93 -25.37 -0.20
N GLY A 37 -7.20 -24.35 -0.66
CA GLY A 37 -6.93 -24.15 -2.10
C GLY A 37 -6.19 -25.32 -2.73
N ALA A 38 -5.20 -25.89 -2.04
CA ALA A 38 -4.45 -27.06 -2.49
C ALA A 38 -5.33 -28.33 -2.46
N ALA A 39 -6.15 -28.51 -1.42
CA ALA A 39 -7.06 -29.65 -1.31
C ALA A 39 -8.07 -29.70 -2.47
N ARG A 40 -8.57 -28.56 -2.94
CA ARG A 40 -9.49 -28.48 -4.09
C ARG A 40 -8.88 -28.96 -5.42
N LEU A 41 -7.57 -28.97 -5.54
CA LEU A 41 -6.86 -29.39 -6.77
C LEU A 41 -6.59 -30.90 -6.80
N LEU A 42 -6.85 -31.63 -5.70
CA LEU A 42 -6.62 -33.07 -5.61
C LEU A 42 -7.64 -33.85 -6.44
N GLU A 43 -7.26 -35.05 -6.85
CA GLU A 43 -8.14 -35.98 -7.58
C GLU A 43 -9.24 -36.55 -6.67
N ASP A 44 -10.40 -36.85 -7.26
CA ASP A 44 -11.50 -37.54 -6.56
C ASP A 44 -11.02 -38.90 -6.05
N GLY A 45 -11.45 -39.24 -4.84
CA GLY A 45 -11.01 -40.47 -4.17
C GLY A 45 -9.76 -40.30 -3.32
N THR A 46 -9.13 -39.09 -3.27
CA THR A 46 -7.98 -38.82 -2.39
C THR A 46 -8.47 -38.81 -0.95
N LYS A 47 -7.96 -39.74 -0.12
CA LYS A 47 -8.36 -39.94 1.28
C LYS A 47 -7.42 -39.29 2.28
N ASP A 48 -7.86 -39.30 3.54
CA ASP A 48 -7.10 -38.81 4.69
C ASP A 48 -6.67 -37.34 4.57
N ILE A 49 -7.44 -36.55 3.84
CA ILE A 49 -7.23 -35.11 3.72
C ILE A 49 -7.70 -34.45 5.00
N SER A 50 -6.76 -33.79 5.68
CA SER A 50 -7.01 -32.96 6.88
C SER A 50 -6.87 -31.49 6.52
N ILE A 51 -7.96 -30.72 6.69
CA ILE A 51 -8.01 -29.27 6.44
C ILE A 51 -8.68 -28.57 7.63
N ALA A 52 -8.38 -27.29 7.81
CA ALA A 52 -8.99 -26.46 8.83
C ALA A 52 -9.42 -25.11 8.25
N GLY A 53 -10.45 -24.50 8.81
CA GLY A 53 -10.91 -23.20 8.35
C GLY A 53 -12.12 -22.70 9.14
N ARG A 54 -12.67 -21.58 8.66
CA ARG A 54 -13.87 -20.96 9.22
C ARG A 54 -15.12 -21.44 8.48
N ILE A 55 -16.16 -21.79 9.23
CA ILE A 55 -17.47 -22.11 8.66
C ILE A 55 -18.14 -20.82 8.17
N MET A 56 -18.37 -20.73 6.86
CA MET A 56 -18.99 -19.56 6.22
C MET A 56 -20.46 -19.76 5.86
N SER A 57 -20.89 -21.01 5.75
CA SER A 57 -22.30 -21.38 5.60
C SER A 57 -22.57 -22.74 6.22
N LYS A 58 -23.82 -23.00 6.61
CA LYS A 58 -24.24 -24.27 7.19
C LYS A 58 -25.70 -24.56 6.82
N ARG A 59 -25.93 -25.64 6.07
CA ARG A 59 -27.27 -26.07 5.66
C ARG A 59 -27.46 -27.54 5.99
N LYS A 60 -28.54 -27.87 6.69
CA LYS A 60 -28.91 -29.26 7.04
C LYS A 60 -30.11 -29.70 6.21
N MET A 61 -29.98 -30.83 5.55
CA MET A 61 -31.02 -31.45 4.73
C MET A 61 -31.20 -32.91 5.19
N GLY A 62 -32.09 -33.13 6.18
CA GLY A 62 -32.34 -34.43 6.75
C GLY A 62 -31.09 -35.06 7.42
N LYS A 63 -30.55 -36.11 6.82
CA LYS A 63 -29.36 -36.82 7.32
C LYS A 63 -28.03 -36.27 6.76
N ILE A 64 -28.08 -35.29 5.87
CA ILE A 64 -26.90 -34.71 5.22
C ILE A 64 -26.80 -33.25 5.61
N ALA A 65 -25.58 -32.78 5.82
CA ALA A 65 -25.28 -31.35 6.00
C ALA A 65 -24.22 -30.91 4.99
N PHE A 66 -24.40 -29.69 4.51
CA PHE A 66 -23.48 -28.99 3.62
C PHE A 66 -22.95 -27.77 4.37
N LEU A 67 -21.65 -27.58 4.37
CA LEU A 67 -20.98 -26.41 4.95
C LEU A 67 -19.98 -25.87 3.97
N ASP A 68 -19.77 -24.56 3.96
CA ASP A 68 -18.64 -23.95 3.27
C ASP A 68 -17.55 -23.66 4.32
N LEU A 69 -16.37 -24.25 4.11
CA LEU A 69 -15.19 -23.98 4.93
C LEU A 69 -14.25 -23.08 4.15
N SER A 70 -13.71 -22.05 4.79
CA SER A 70 -12.83 -21.07 4.15
C SER A 70 -11.55 -20.81 4.94
N ASP A 71 -10.45 -20.64 4.21
CA ASP A 71 -9.18 -20.11 4.71
C ASP A 71 -8.68 -18.94 3.82
N VAL A 72 -7.39 -18.60 3.90
CA VAL A 72 -6.77 -17.56 3.05
C VAL A 72 -6.62 -17.99 1.60
N THR A 73 -6.57 -19.29 1.33
CA THR A 73 -6.32 -19.88 -0.01
C THR A 73 -7.60 -20.13 -0.81
N GLY A 74 -8.76 -20.09 -0.15
CA GLY A 74 -10.05 -20.26 -0.79
C GLY A 74 -11.12 -20.87 0.10
N HIS A 75 -12.09 -21.53 -0.54
CA HIS A 75 -13.19 -22.22 0.14
C HIS A 75 -13.41 -23.61 -0.47
N ILE A 76 -13.96 -24.53 0.33
CA ILE A 76 -14.37 -25.86 -0.10
C ILE A 76 -15.69 -26.23 0.57
N GLN A 77 -16.56 -26.91 -0.18
CA GLN A 77 -17.76 -27.50 0.39
C GLN A 77 -17.43 -28.74 1.22
N LEU A 78 -17.94 -28.80 2.42
CA LEU A 78 -17.95 -30.01 3.25
C LEU A 78 -19.27 -30.71 3.12
N VAL A 79 -19.25 -32.03 2.92
CA VAL A 79 -20.45 -32.89 2.95
C VAL A 79 -20.33 -33.81 4.13
N MET A 80 -21.28 -33.70 5.07
CA MET A 80 -21.34 -34.52 6.29
C MET A 80 -22.60 -35.39 6.21
N LYS A 81 -22.46 -36.71 6.17
CA LYS A 81 -23.57 -37.65 6.22
C LYS A 81 -23.64 -38.27 7.62
N ARG A 82 -24.81 -38.26 8.22
CA ARG A 82 -24.99 -38.75 9.60
C ARG A 82 -24.48 -40.18 9.78
N ASP A 83 -24.69 -41.01 8.76
CA ASP A 83 -24.39 -42.44 8.82
C ASP A 83 -22.87 -42.74 8.70
N ASP A 84 -22.06 -41.74 8.35
CA ASP A 84 -20.56 -41.83 8.29
C ASP A 84 -19.88 -41.50 9.62
N PHE A 85 -20.68 -41.04 10.63
CA PHE A 85 -20.14 -40.67 11.92
C PHE A 85 -20.54 -41.68 13.01
N PRO A 86 -19.73 -41.85 14.06
CA PRO A 86 -20.13 -42.56 15.26
C PRO A 86 -21.45 -42.04 15.83
N GLU A 87 -22.19 -42.91 16.51
CA GLU A 87 -23.49 -42.53 17.08
C GLU A 87 -23.39 -41.32 18.00
N GLY A 88 -24.22 -40.30 17.72
CA GLY A 88 -24.26 -39.06 18.48
C GLY A 88 -23.27 -37.97 17.96
N GLU A 89 -22.15 -38.26 17.30
CA GLU A 89 -21.16 -37.28 16.91
C GLU A 89 -21.69 -36.28 15.85
N TYR A 90 -22.44 -36.74 14.86
CA TYR A 90 -23.11 -35.85 13.91
C TYR A 90 -24.07 -34.86 14.58
N LYS A 91 -24.84 -35.32 15.59
CA LYS A 91 -25.73 -34.45 16.35
C LYS A 91 -24.92 -33.46 17.18
N LYS A 92 -23.87 -33.93 17.87
CA LYS A 92 -22.97 -33.11 18.68
C LYS A 92 -22.36 -31.99 17.87
N PHE A 93 -21.84 -32.26 16.63
CA PHE A 93 -21.34 -31.22 15.72
C PHE A 93 -22.38 -30.12 15.49
N HIS A 94 -23.64 -30.50 15.20
CA HIS A 94 -24.70 -29.53 14.95
C HIS A 94 -25.13 -28.72 16.17
N ASP A 95 -25.06 -29.32 17.33
CA ASP A 95 -25.48 -28.69 18.60
C ASP A 95 -24.46 -27.63 19.08
N ILE A 96 -23.17 -27.76 18.69
CA ILE A 96 -22.11 -26.89 19.19
C ILE A 96 -21.61 -25.85 18.15
N THR A 97 -21.74 -26.12 16.83
CA THR A 97 -21.16 -25.28 15.82
C THR A 97 -22.13 -24.24 15.25
N ASP A 98 -21.60 -23.07 14.95
CA ASP A 98 -22.27 -21.95 14.26
C ASP A 98 -21.47 -21.46 13.07
N ILE A 99 -22.09 -20.64 12.23
CA ILE A 99 -21.38 -19.86 11.20
C ILE A 99 -20.40 -18.91 11.90
N GLY A 100 -19.18 -18.89 11.43
CA GLY A 100 -18.07 -18.12 11.99
C GLY A 100 -17.12 -18.95 12.85
N ASP A 101 -17.51 -20.14 13.30
CA ASP A 101 -16.62 -21.03 14.09
C ASP A 101 -15.48 -21.60 13.25
N PHE A 102 -14.40 -21.96 13.92
CA PHE A 102 -13.31 -22.71 13.31
C PHE A 102 -13.41 -24.19 13.61
N VAL A 103 -13.19 -24.99 12.58
CA VAL A 103 -13.17 -26.45 12.68
C VAL A 103 -12.03 -27.04 11.84
N GLY A 104 -11.48 -28.13 12.32
CA GLY A 104 -10.67 -29.05 11.57
C GLY A 104 -11.50 -30.24 11.12
N VAL A 105 -11.29 -30.71 9.92
CA VAL A 105 -12.06 -31.85 9.36
C VAL A 105 -11.12 -32.81 8.63
N LYS A 106 -11.45 -34.11 8.70
CA LYS A 106 -10.78 -35.14 7.88
C LYS A 106 -11.78 -35.80 6.96
N GLY A 107 -11.36 -36.08 5.73
CA GLY A 107 -12.28 -36.64 4.75
C GLY A 107 -11.62 -37.12 3.47
N GLU A 108 -12.47 -37.38 2.49
CA GLU A 108 -12.11 -37.81 1.13
C GLU A 108 -12.58 -36.75 0.13
N ILE A 109 -11.75 -36.42 -0.84
CA ILE A 109 -12.06 -35.48 -1.93
C ILE A 109 -12.99 -36.17 -2.92
N PHE A 110 -14.06 -35.49 -3.29
CA PHE A 110 -14.95 -35.94 -4.37
C PHE A 110 -15.65 -34.78 -5.06
N THR A 111 -16.22 -35.03 -6.22
CA THR A 111 -17.02 -34.06 -6.95
C THR A 111 -18.50 -34.45 -6.84
N THR A 112 -19.34 -33.49 -6.41
CA THR A 112 -20.77 -33.73 -6.31
C THR A 112 -21.43 -33.87 -7.68
N GLN A 113 -22.67 -34.40 -7.75
CA GLN A 113 -23.44 -34.50 -9.02
C GLN A 113 -23.65 -33.12 -9.70
N ALA A 114 -23.62 -32.04 -8.92
CA ALA A 114 -23.70 -30.68 -9.43
C ALA A 114 -22.37 -30.12 -9.93
N GLY A 115 -21.26 -30.89 -9.88
CA GLY A 115 -19.94 -30.48 -10.30
C GLY A 115 -19.13 -29.73 -9.24
N GLU A 116 -19.61 -29.63 -7.98
CA GLU A 116 -18.88 -28.91 -6.91
C GLU A 116 -17.85 -29.82 -6.26
N LYS A 117 -16.58 -29.36 -6.25
CA LYS A 117 -15.46 -30.04 -5.58
C LYS A 117 -15.64 -29.94 -4.07
N SER A 118 -15.69 -31.08 -3.39
CA SER A 118 -16.11 -31.18 -2.00
C SER A 118 -15.24 -32.14 -1.20
N LEU A 119 -15.27 -32.00 0.11
CA LEU A 119 -14.72 -32.97 1.06
C LEU A 119 -15.86 -33.75 1.73
N GLU A 120 -15.92 -35.05 1.55
CA GLU A 120 -16.80 -35.94 2.32
C GLU A 120 -16.15 -36.19 3.68
N VAL A 121 -16.76 -35.63 4.75
CA VAL A 121 -16.17 -35.55 6.09
C VAL A 121 -16.56 -36.79 6.90
N TYR A 122 -15.59 -37.47 7.49
CA TYR A 122 -15.81 -38.59 8.41
C TYR A 122 -15.33 -38.32 9.85
N SER A 123 -14.58 -37.25 10.08
CA SER A 123 -14.26 -36.80 11.44
C SER A 123 -14.08 -35.28 11.50
N PHE A 124 -14.31 -34.70 12.66
CA PHE A 124 -14.10 -33.27 12.90
C PHE A 124 -13.46 -33.03 14.27
N GLU A 125 -12.79 -31.88 14.39
CA GLU A 125 -12.33 -31.32 15.66
C GLU A 125 -12.77 -29.85 15.75
N PHE A 126 -13.25 -29.44 16.94
CA PHE A 126 -13.63 -28.07 17.20
C PHE A 126 -12.38 -27.25 17.53
N LEU A 127 -12.17 -26.10 16.86
CA LEU A 127 -10.94 -25.32 17.00
C LEU A 127 -11.13 -23.93 17.59
N GLY A 128 -12.34 -23.38 17.51
CA GLY A 128 -12.58 -22.06 18.09
C GLY A 128 -14.00 -21.55 17.88
N LYS A 129 -14.57 -20.93 18.92
CA LYS A 129 -15.93 -20.39 18.92
C LYS A 129 -15.97 -18.94 18.50
N SER A 130 -16.77 -18.63 17.50
CA SER A 130 -17.15 -17.26 17.17
C SER A 130 -18.28 -16.82 18.11
N LEU A 131 -17.97 -16.00 19.11
CA LEU A 131 -18.97 -15.51 20.06
C LEU A 131 -19.86 -14.41 19.47
N ARG A 132 -19.31 -13.52 18.66
CA ARG A 132 -20.09 -12.51 17.93
C ARG A 132 -20.51 -13.08 16.57
N PRO A 133 -21.78 -12.92 16.13
CA PRO A 133 -22.21 -13.35 14.81
C PRO A 133 -21.47 -12.56 13.71
N LEU A 134 -21.21 -13.20 12.57
CA LEU A 134 -20.76 -12.47 11.40
C LEU A 134 -21.90 -11.63 10.82
N PRO A 135 -21.61 -10.49 10.18
CA PRO A 135 -22.60 -9.71 9.44
C PRO A 135 -23.35 -10.55 8.41
N GLU A 136 -24.59 -10.18 8.09
CA GLU A 136 -25.37 -10.90 7.08
C GLU A 136 -24.68 -10.84 5.70
N LYS A 137 -24.56 -12.01 5.05
CA LYS A 137 -23.81 -12.17 3.78
C LYS A 137 -24.34 -11.28 2.63
N TYR A 138 -25.60 -10.84 2.69
CA TYR A 138 -26.24 -10.04 1.65
C TYR A 138 -26.02 -8.53 1.79
N HIS A 139 -25.67 -8.04 2.96
CA HIS A 139 -25.47 -6.61 3.21
C HIS A 139 -24.01 -6.26 3.47
N GLY A 140 -23.17 -7.24 3.89
CA GLY A 140 -21.75 -7.02 4.19
C GLY A 140 -21.52 -5.80 5.09
N LEU A 141 -20.30 -5.35 5.16
CA LEU A 141 -19.99 -4.01 5.67
C LEU A 141 -20.19 -3.01 4.52
N VAL A 142 -21.28 -2.25 4.56
CA VAL A 142 -21.62 -1.24 3.51
C VAL A 142 -20.98 0.11 3.83
N ASN A 143 -20.81 0.40 5.11
CA ASN A 143 -20.22 1.65 5.55
C ASN A 143 -18.69 1.62 5.37
N GLN A 144 -18.16 2.57 4.58
CA GLN A 144 -16.73 2.66 4.27
C GLN A 144 -15.88 2.83 5.54
N GLU A 145 -16.36 3.57 6.53
CA GLU A 145 -15.66 3.75 7.80
C GLU A 145 -15.59 2.43 8.59
N ALA A 146 -16.70 1.69 8.66
CA ALA A 146 -16.74 0.37 9.28
C ALA A 146 -15.78 -0.62 8.59
N ILE A 147 -15.69 -0.61 7.26
CA ILE A 147 -14.74 -1.42 6.48
C ILE A 147 -13.30 -1.16 6.93
N TYR A 148 -12.92 0.10 7.15
CA TYR A 148 -11.55 0.43 7.59
C TYR A 148 -11.30 0.08 9.04
N ARG A 149 -12.27 0.30 9.93
CA ARG A 149 -12.16 0.03 11.37
C ARG A 149 -12.22 -1.46 11.69
N GLU A 150 -13.16 -2.16 11.06
CA GLU A 150 -13.40 -3.60 11.27
C GLU A 150 -12.77 -4.42 10.12
N ARG A 151 -11.53 -4.10 9.73
CA ARG A 151 -10.84 -4.75 8.61
C ARG A 151 -10.82 -6.28 8.71
N HIS A 152 -10.77 -6.81 9.90
CA HIS A 152 -10.88 -8.27 10.14
C HIS A 152 -12.23 -8.83 9.66
N LEU A 153 -13.34 -8.10 9.83
CA LEU A 153 -14.64 -8.50 9.29
C LEU A 153 -14.68 -8.38 7.77
N ASP A 154 -14.17 -7.29 7.23
CA ASP A 154 -14.05 -7.11 5.78
C ASP A 154 -13.22 -8.23 5.13
N LEU A 155 -12.09 -8.63 5.74
CA LEU A 155 -11.28 -9.77 5.28
C LEU A 155 -12.00 -11.11 5.39
N ILE A 156 -12.95 -11.29 6.33
CA ILE A 156 -13.76 -12.49 6.44
C ILE A 156 -14.84 -12.52 5.34
N MET A 157 -15.48 -11.39 5.09
CA MET A 157 -16.68 -11.31 4.25
C MET A 157 -16.40 -11.04 2.78
N ASN A 158 -15.26 -10.40 2.47
CA ASN A 158 -14.94 -9.86 1.15
C ASN A 158 -13.65 -10.46 0.60
N GLU A 159 -13.78 -11.36 -0.38
CA GLU A 159 -12.61 -11.98 -1.03
C GLU A 159 -11.78 -10.97 -1.84
N GLU A 160 -12.40 -9.95 -2.41
CA GLU A 160 -11.67 -8.93 -3.19
C GLU A 160 -10.73 -8.13 -2.29
N THR A 161 -11.12 -7.87 -1.04
CA THR A 161 -10.21 -7.27 -0.06
C THR A 161 -9.01 -8.16 0.23
N LYS A 162 -9.22 -9.48 0.43
CA LYS A 162 -8.12 -10.43 0.61
C LYS A 162 -7.16 -10.41 -0.59
N LYS A 163 -7.71 -10.46 -1.82
CA LYS A 163 -6.91 -10.44 -3.05
C LYS A 163 -6.03 -9.19 -3.15
N LYS A 164 -6.53 -8.01 -2.77
CA LYS A 164 -5.74 -6.77 -2.75
C LYS A 164 -4.51 -6.89 -1.84
N PHE A 165 -4.66 -7.44 -0.65
CA PHE A 165 -3.53 -7.60 0.29
C PHE A 165 -2.57 -8.72 -0.10
N LEU A 166 -3.07 -9.80 -0.71
CA LEU A 166 -2.22 -10.82 -1.31
C LEU A 166 -1.42 -10.26 -2.50
N LEU A 167 -2.06 -9.43 -3.33
CA LEU A 167 -1.39 -8.70 -4.41
C LEU A 167 -0.28 -7.79 -3.85
N ARG A 168 -0.57 -7.03 -2.79
CA ARG A 168 0.43 -6.20 -2.09
C ARG A 168 1.64 -7.02 -1.64
N SER A 169 1.39 -8.15 -0.97
CA SER A 169 2.46 -9.04 -0.51
C SER A 169 3.30 -9.59 -1.67
N LYS A 170 2.64 -10.03 -2.75
CA LYS A 170 3.32 -10.52 -3.96
C LYS A 170 4.12 -9.41 -4.64
N PHE A 171 3.57 -8.20 -4.74
CA PHE A 171 4.25 -7.03 -5.30
C PHE A 171 5.56 -6.73 -4.57
N VAL A 172 5.53 -6.57 -3.24
CA VAL A 172 6.72 -6.24 -2.44
C VAL A 172 7.78 -7.35 -2.54
N ARG A 173 7.36 -8.61 -2.56
CA ARG A 173 8.29 -9.73 -2.77
C ARG A 173 8.97 -9.69 -4.14
N LEU A 174 8.22 -9.45 -5.21
CA LEU A 174 8.77 -9.37 -6.57
C LEU A 174 9.69 -8.15 -6.75
N LEU A 175 9.38 -7.04 -6.07
CA LEU A 175 10.23 -5.86 -6.05
C LEU A 175 11.58 -6.19 -5.41
N ARG A 176 11.59 -6.84 -4.23
CA ARG A 176 12.85 -7.30 -3.60
C ARG A 176 13.61 -8.28 -4.48
N GLU A 177 12.92 -9.28 -5.04
CA GLU A 177 13.52 -10.26 -5.95
C GLU A 177 14.21 -9.57 -7.15
N PHE A 178 13.57 -8.56 -7.74
CA PHE A 178 14.15 -7.81 -8.86
C PHE A 178 15.41 -7.06 -8.41
N LEU A 179 15.33 -6.31 -7.33
CA LEU A 179 16.43 -5.48 -6.81
C LEU A 179 17.64 -6.34 -6.41
N ASP A 180 17.41 -7.43 -5.67
CA ASP A 180 18.45 -8.37 -5.24
C ASP A 180 19.15 -9.01 -6.45
N ASN A 181 18.40 -9.42 -7.47
CA ASN A 181 18.95 -10.00 -8.70
C ASN A 181 19.77 -8.99 -9.53
N HIS A 182 19.58 -7.67 -9.29
CA HIS A 182 20.35 -6.61 -9.93
C HIS A 182 21.47 -6.05 -9.04
N GLY A 183 21.80 -6.75 -7.94
CA GLY A 183 22.93 -6.43 -7.07
C GLY A 183 22.70 -5.22 -6.15
N PHE A 184 21.44 -4.87 -5.89
CA PHE A 184 21.11 -3.93 -4.84
C PHE A 184 21.14 -4.62 -3.48
N ILE A 185 21.60 -3.91 -2.47
CA ILE A 185 21.64 -4.37 -1.07
C ILE A 185 20.48 -3.71 -0.32
N GLU A 186 19.59 -4.51 0.28
CA GLU A 186 18.56 -3.97 1.18
C GLU A 186 19.24 -3.49 2.47
N VAL A 187 18.95 -2.26 2.86
CA VAL A 187 19.44 -1.66 4.10
C VAL A 187 18.26 -1.19 4.93
N GLU A 188 18.48 -1.00 6.22
CA GLU A 188 17.50 -0.44 7.15
C GLU A 188 18.12 0.74 7.90
N THR A 189 17.42 1.88 7.88
CA THR A 189 17.86 3.09 8.56
C THR A 189 16.84 3.52 9.63
N PRO A 190 17.25 4.25 10.68
CA PRO A 190 16.35 4.61 11.77
C PRO A 190 15.17 5.46 11.34
N ALA A 191 13.97 5.12 11.82
CA ALA A 191 12.78 5.94 11.66
C ALA A 191 12.81 7.23 12.50
N LEU A 192 13.55 7.24 13.62
CA LEU A 192 13.76 8.44 14.45
C LEU A 192 15.00 9.17 13.98
N GLN A 193 14.85 10.45 13.68
CA GLN A 193 15.93 11.32 13.17
C GLN A 193 16.11 12.56 14.03
N ASN A 194 17.33 13.11 14.01
CA ASN A 194 17.65 14.34 14.71
C ASN A 194 17.15 15.60 14.00
N THR A 195 16.89 15.50 12.69
CA THR A 195 16.44 16.61 11.83
C THR A 195 15.43 16.05 10.82
N ALA A 196 14.32 16.74 10.63
CA ALA A 196 13.38 16.41 9.56
C ALA A 196 13.92 16.96 8.23
N SER A 197 14.37 16.07 7.36
CA SER A 197 14.98 16.43 6.07
C SER A 197 14.81 15.28 5.03
N GLY A 198 15.17 15.54 3.78
CA GLY A 198 15.08 14.57 2.68
C GLY A 198 13.79 14.66 1.85
N ALA A 199 12.80 15.43 2.28
CA ALA A 199 11.59 15.70 1.49
C ALA A 199 10.98 17.06 1.89
N THR A 200 10.06 17.56 1.08
CA THR A 200 9.23 18.72 1.43
C THR A 200 7.94 18.21 2.06
N ALA A 201 7.89 18.12 3.39
CA ALA A 201 6.75 17.63 4.15
C ALA A 201 6.81 18.06 5.62
N LYS A 202 5.65 18.12 6.28
CA LYS A 202 5.55 18.41 7.72
C LYS A 202 5.84 17.14 8.53
N PRO A 203 6.81 17.14 9.49
CA PRO A 203 7.14 15.96 10.28
C PRO A 203 6.21 15.76 11.48
N PHE A 204 6.13 14.52 11.97
CA PHE A 204 5.72 14.24 13.34
C PHE A 204 6.91 14.46 14.28
N ILE A 205 6.66 15.11 15.41
CA ILE A 205 7.66 15.43 16.45
C ILE A 205 7.36 14.59 17.69
N ALA A 206 8.38 13.98 18.26
CA ALA A 206 8.31 13.23 19.50
C ALA A 206 9.40 13.70 20.47
N HIS A 207 9.12 13.73 21.78
CA HIS A 207 10.10 14.09 22.80
C HIS A 207 10.85 12.85 23.29
N HIS A 208 12.19 12.90 23.24
CA HIS A 208 13.06 11.84 23.75
C HIS A 208 13.43 12.13 25.21
N ASN A 209 12.75 11.52 26.17
CA ASN A 209 12.88 11.80 27.60
C ASN A 209 14.31 11.71 28.14
N ALA A 210 15.08 10.68 27.76
CA ALA A 210 16.43 10.49 28.29
C ALA A 210 17.45 11.51 27.77
N LEU A 211 17.20 12.13 26.62
CA LEU A 211 18.06 13.16 26.03
C LEU A 211 17.50 14.57 26.24
N ASP A 212 16.28 14.68 26.79
CA ASP A 212 15.54 15.93 27.00
C ASP A 212 15.54 16.81 25.73
N ARG A 213 15.16 16.20 24.60
CA ARG A 213 15.14 16.87 23.29
C ARG A 213 14.10 16.29 22.35
N ASP A 214 13.68 17.09 21.41
CA ASP A 214 12.81 16.63 20.33
C ASP A 214 13.59 15.82 19.29
N VAL A 215 12.91 14.79 18.78
CA VAL A 215 13.29 13.94 17.66
C VAL A 215 12.12 13.89 16.66
N TYR A 216 12.42 13.55 15.43
CA TYR A 216 11.46 13.57 14.34
C TYR A 216 11.26 12.15 13.80
N LEU A 217 10.01 11.78 13.51
CA LEU A 217 9.75 10.65 12.65
C LEU A 217 10.15 11.02 11.22
N ARG A 218 10.90 10.16 10.55
CA ARG A 218 11.45 10.43 9.21
C ARG A 218 10.34 10.70 8.20
N ILE A 219 10.55 11.70 7.36
CA ILE A 219 9.69 12.01 6.21
C ILE A 219 10.18 11.36 4.92
N SER A 220 11.44 10.91 4.89
CA SER A 220 12.14 10.14 3.86
C SER A 220 13.44 9.57 4.41
N PRO A 221 13.94 8.41 3.97
CA PRO A 221 15.28 7.89 4.28
C PRO A 221 16.40 8.52 3.44
N GLU A 222 16.09 9.35 2.44
CA GLU A 222 16.96 9.87 1.37
C GLU A 222 18.36 10.28 1.86
N LEU A 223 18.45 11.23 2.80
CA LEU A 223 19.78 11.76 3.20
C LEU A 223 20.61 10.70 3.93
N THR A 224 19.97 9.77 4.65
CA THR A 224 20.67 8.69 5.33
C THR A 224 21.18 7.65 4.32
N LEU A 225 20.39 7.32 3.30
CA LEU A 225 20.80 6.41 2.22
C LEU A 225 21.98 7.01 1.43
N LYS A 226 21.97 8.31 1.14
CA LYS A 226 23.08 8.99 0.49
C LYS A 226 24.37 8.95 1.34
N LYS A 227 24.28 9.05 2.67
CA LYS A 227 25.43 8.86 3.57
C LYS A 227 26.02 7.44 3.46
N LEU A 228 25.20 6.41 3.23
CA LEU A 228 25.69 5.04 2.98
C LEU A 228 26.47 4.94 1.66
N ILE A 229 26.03 5.63 0.62
CA ILE A 229 26.80 5.69 -0.64
C ILE A 229 28.14 6.41 -0.44
N ILE A 230 28.18 7.52 0.31
CA ILE A 230 29.43 8.17 0.71
C ILE A 230 30.31 7.18 1.51
N GLY A 231 29.70 6.30 2.31
CA GLY A 231 30.38 5.25 3.07
C GLY A 231 30.91 4.08 2.24
N GLY A 232 30.65 4.06 0.91
CA GLY A 232 31.21 3.08 -0.02
C GLY A 232 30.25 1.99 -0.51
N PHE A 233 28.97 2.06 -0.21
CA PHE A 233 27.96 1.21 -0.87
C PHE A 233 27.74 1.72 -2.31
N ASN A 234 27.56 0.79 -3.27
CA ASN A 234 27.34 1.16 -4.66
C ASN A 234 25.84 1.20 -5.02
N ASN A 235 25.09 0.13 -4.70
CA ASN A 235 23.68 0.02 -4.98
C ASN A 235 22.95 -0.40 -3.70
N ILE A 236 22.05 0.42 -3.24
CA ILE A 236 21.26 0.15 -2.02
C ILE A 236 19.80 0.48 -2.24
N TYR A 237 18.93 -0.17 -1.48
CA TYR A 237 17.53 0.23 -1.36
C TYR A 237 17.01 0.01 0.06
N GLU A 238 15.93 0.68 0.38
CA GLU A 238 15.18 0.48 1.63
C GLU A 238 13.68 0.42 1.34
N VAL A 239 13.00 -0.58 1.90
CA VAL A 239 11.54 -0.60 1.97
C VAL A 239 11.14 0.10 3.27
N ALA A 240 10.89 1.38 3.20
CA ALA A 240 10.76 2.27 4.33
C ALA A 240 9.31 2.55 4.73
N ARG A 241 9.07 2.79 6.02
CA ARG A 241 7.89 3.50 6.50
C ARG A 241 8.26 4.96 6.72
N ASP A 242 7.55 5.84 6.04
CA ASP A 242 7.72 7.28 6.14
C ASP A 242 6.49 7.93 6.75
N PHE A 243 6.71 9.07 7.42
CA PHE A 243 5.71 9.70 8.27
C PHE A 243 5.58 11.18 7.89
N ARG A 244 4.39 11.59 7.43
CA ARG A 244 4.11 12.99 7.08
C ARG A 244 2.86 13.47 7.80
N ASN A 245 3.00 14.52 8.60
CA ASN A 245 1.91 15.10 9.38
C ASN A 245 1.09 16.07 8.53
N GLU A 246 0.47 15.52 7.50
CA GLU A 246 -0.35 16.23 6.52
C GLU A 246 -1.83 15.91 6.70
N GLY A 247 -2.69 16.54 5.88
CA GLY A 247 -4.12 16.31 5.89
C GLY A 247 -4.52 14.87 5.54
N MET A 248 -5.73 14.48 5.91
CA MET A 248 -6.31 13.16 5.62
C MET A 248 -7.24 13.26 4.42
N ASP A 249 -6.83 12.77 3.26
CA ASP A 249 -7.65 12.69 2.05
C ASP A 249 -7.64 11.29 1.42
N ALA A 250 -8.16 11.17 0.21
CA ALA A 250 -8.24 9.89 -0.52
C ALA A 250 -6.88 9.39 -1.06
N ASN A 251 -5.86 10.26 -1.12
CA ASN A 251 -4.58 10.00 -1.78
C ASN A 251 -3.38 10.10 -0.84
N HIS A 252 -3.57 10.51 0.42
CA HIS A 252 -2.50 10.72 1.39
C HIS A 252 -2.75 9.94 2.68
N LEU A 253 -1.69 9.27 3.13
CA LEU A 253 -1.59 8.61 4.43
C LEU A 253 -0.55 9.35 5.27
N GLN A 254 -0.74 9.35 6.59
CA GLN A 254 0.20 9.96 7.52
C GLN A 254 1.43 9.07 7.78
N ASP A 255 1.25 7.75 7.65
CA ASP A 255 2.31 6.75 7.61
C ASP A 255 2.10 5.85 6.38
N PHE A 256 3.10 5.72 5.54
CA PHE A 256 2.99 5.03 4.26
C PHE A 256 4.27 4.26 3.94
N THR A 257 4.16 3.31 3.00
CA THR A 257 5.31 2.53 2.54
C THR A 257 5.89 3.14 1.29
N MET A 258 7.17 3.48 1.34
CA MET A 258 7.97 3.91 0.21
C MET A 258 9.13 2.95 -0.01
N VAL A 259 9.57 2.80 -1.25
CA VAL A 259 10.84 2.18 -1.56
C VAL A 259 11.73 3.22 -2.19
N GLU A 260 12.88 3.44 -1.60
CA GLU A 260 13.90 4.31 -2.16
C GLU A 260 15.16 3.52 -2.50
N GLY A 261 15.77 3.83 -3.64
CA GLY A 261 17.00 3.18 -4.07
C GLY A 261 17.99 4.18 -4.65
N TYR A 262 19.28 3.91 -4.44
CA TYR A 262 20.39 4.77 -4.86
C TYR A 262 21.48 3.94 -5.51
N SER A 263 22.02 4.45 -6.63
CA SER A 263 23.08 3.80 -7.39
C SER A 263 24.22 4.77 -7.65
N ALA A 264 25.41 4.40 -7.17
CA ALA A 264 26.63 5.13 -7.50
C ALA A 264 26.97 4.98 -8.99
N TYR A 265 27.52 6.05 -9.58
CA TYR A 265 27.98 6.13 -10.98
C TYR A 265 26.85 6.07 -12.02
N TRP A 266 25.58 6.12 -11.59
CA TRP A 266 24.42 6.23 -12.46
C TRP A 266 23.93 7.68 -12.56
N ASN A 267 23.16 7.93 -13.62
CA ASN A 267 22.41 9.17 -13.81
C ASN A 267 20.90 8.88 -13.90
N TYR A 268 20.07 9.94 -14.00
CA TYR A 268 18.62 9.81 -14.05
C TYR A 268 18.10 8.99 -15.24
N LYS A 269 18.84 8.95 -16.37
CA LYS A 269 18.45 8.16 -17.56
C LYS A 269 18.68 6.67 -17.33
N ASP A 270 19.72 6.30 -16.58
CA ASP A 270 19.96 4.91 -16.16
C ASP A 270 18.83 4.44 -15.25
N ASN A 271 18.42 5.29 -14.30
CA ASN A 271 17.26 5.00 -13.46
C ASN A 271 15.96 4.91 -14.25
N MET A 272 15.70 5.77 -15.22
CA MET A 272 14.49 5.66 -16.06
C MET A 272 14.41 4.29 -16.76
N LYS A 273 15.52 3.81 -17.33
CA LYS A 273 15.60 2.50 -17.96
C LYS A 273 15.36 1.38 -16.93
N PHE A 274 16.05 1.44 -15.80
CA PHE A 274 15.95 0.47 -14.72
C PHE A 274 14.52 0.41 -14.12
N MET A 275 13.87 1.55 -13.94
CA MET A 275 12.49 1.61 -13.44
C MET A 275 11.50 1.01 -14.45
N LYS A 276 11.69 1.23 -15.74
CA LYS A 276 10.89 0.57 -16.78
C LYS A 276 11.04 -0.95 -16.69
N GLU A 277 12.28 -1.45 -16.61
CA GLU A 277 12.56 -2.88 -16.49
C GLU A 277 11.93 -3.48 -15.21
N MET A 278 12.07 -2.80 -14.07
CA MET A 278 11.52 -3.25 -12.78
C MET A 278 10.00 -3.34 -12.81
N ILE A 279 9.32 -2.28 -13.25
CA ILE A 279 7.85 -2.27 -13.30
C ILE A 279 7.33 -3.31 -14.28
N THR A 280 7.93 -3.43 -15.46
CA THR A 280 7.56 -4.44 -16.46
C THR A 280 7.70 -5.85 -15.89
N TYR A 281 8.86 -6.16 -15.28
CA TYR A 281 9.11 -7.45 -14.63
C TYR A 281 8.05 -7.79 -13.56
N ILE A 282 7.76 -6.83 -12.68
CA ILE A 282 6.78 -7.04 -11.61
C ILE A 282 5.38 -7.31 -12.20
N LEU A 283 4.97 -6.51 -13.18
CA LEU A 283 3.64 -6.66 -13.80
C LEU A 283 3.52 -7.96 -14.60
N GLU A 284 4.55 -8.39 -15.33
CA GLU A 284 4.59 -9.69 -16.00
C GLU A 284 4.34 -10.84 -15.02
N LYS A 285 4.98 -10.80 -13.84
CA LYS A 285 4.85 -11.82 -12.79
C LYS A 285 3.50 -11.74 -12.04
N LEU A 286 2.90 -10.56 -11.94
CA LEU A 286 1.61 -10.37 -11.28
C LEU A 286 0.45 -10.80 -12.17
N TYR A 287 0.56 -10.58 -13.49
CA TYR A 287 -0.52 -10.75 -14.47
C TYR A 287 -0.21 -11.80 -15.54
N ASP A 288 0.63 -12.80 -15.20
CA ASP A 288 0.94 -13.96 -16.03
C ASP A 288 1.37 -13.60 -17.47
N GLY A 289 2.22 -12.57 -17.60
CA GLY A 289 2.76 -12.07 -18.86
C GLY A 289 1.91 -11.02 -19.57
N ASN A 290 0.72 -10.70 -19.06
CA ASN A 290 -0.12 -9.64 -19.63
C ASN A 290 0.32 -8.26 -19.14
N LEU A 291 0.76 -7.39 -20.05
CA LEU A 291 1.16 -6.00 -19.75
C LEU A 291 0.10 -4.97 -20.15
N ASN A 292 -1.03 -5.40 -20.71
CA ASN A 292 -2.22 -4.57 -20.91
C ASN A 292 -3.11 -4.67 -19.67
N ILE A 293 -2.92 -3.74 -18.73
CA ILE A 293 -3.53 -3.79 -17.40
C ILE A 293 -4.79 -2.96 -17.37
N GLN A 294 -5.90 -3.60 -16.93
CA GLN A 294 -7.17 -2.90 -16.72
C GLN A 294 -7.09 -2.06 -15.43
N ILE A 295 -7.23 -0.73 -15.56
CA ILE A 295 -7.24 0.23 -14.46
C ILE A 295 -8.54 1.04 -14.54
N GLY A 296 -9.49 0.72 -13.68
CA GLY A 296 -10.85 1.28 -13.78
C GLY A 296 -11.49 0.95 -15.13
N ASP A 297 -11.85 1.97 -15.88
CA ASP A 297 -12.44 1.88 -17.23
C ASP A 297 -11.42 1.87 -18.37
N LYS A 298 -10.13 2.01 -18.07
CA LYS A 298 -9.04 2.12 -19.05
C LYS A 298 -8.16 0.88 -19.07
N VAL A 299 -7.66 0.53 -20.26
CA VAL A 299 -6.57 -0.43 -20.42
C VAL A 299 -5.30 0.35 -20.68
N ILE A 300 -4.25 0.11 -19.88
CA ILE A 300 -2.96 0.80 -19.96
C ILE A 300 -1.91 -0.21 -20.43
N ASP A 301 -1.17 0.14 -21.46
CA ASP A 301 -0.10 -0.68 -22.02
C ASP A 301 1.25 -0.37 -21.37
N PHE A 302 1.73 -1.29 -20.53
CA PHE A 302 3.06 -1.22 -19.94
C PHE A 302 4.15 -1.92 -20.79
N GLY A 303 3.75 -2.69 -21.82
CA GLY A 303 4.67 -3.41 -22.71
C GLY A 303 5.24 -2.55 -23.83
N GLY A 304 4.57 -1.46 -24.16
CA GLY A 304 4.96 -0.57 -25.25
C GLY A 304 6.14 0.38 -24.95
N GLU A 305 6.37 1.33 -25.83
CA GLU A 305 7.30 2.42 -25.56
C GLU A 305 6.70 3.43 -24.59
N TRP A 306 7.44 3.75 -23.52
CA TRP A 306 7.06 4.79 -22.59
C TRP A 306 7.51 6.15 -23.12
N LYS A 307 6.58 7.09 -23.15
CA LYS A 307 6.85 8.45 -23.63
C LYS A 307 7.82 9.16 -22.70
N VAL A 308 8.67 10.03 -23.29
CA VAL A 308 9.53 10.95 -22.54
C VAL A 308 9.16 12.36 -22.96
N VAL A 309 8.70 13.18 -22.03
CA VAL A 309 8.22 14.54 -22.28
C VAL A 309 8.91 15.54 -21.35
N SER A 310 9.18 16.75 -21.87
CA SER A 310 9.72 17.83 -21.06
C SER A 310 8.60 18.50 -20.27
N PHE A 311 8.85 18.79 -18.99
CA PHE A 311 7.92 19.46 -18.09
C PHE A 311 7.42 20.81 -18.68
N LYS A 312 8.34 21.66 -19.13
CA LYS A 312 8.02 22.93 -19.75
C LYS A 312 7.21 22.78 -21.04
N GLU A 313 7.66 21.87 -21.94
CA GLU A 313 7.00 21.67 -23.24
C GLU A 313 5.57 21.16 -23.07
N LEU A 314 5.34 20.33 -22.05
CA LEU A 314 4.01 19.83 -21.74
C LEU A 314 3.07 20.95 -21.29
N ILE A 315 3.48 21.80 -20.36
CA ILE A 315 2.69 22.96 -19.90
C ILE A 315 2.42 23.93 -21.08
N LEU A 316 3.47 24.26 -21.84
CA LEU A 316 3.33 25.14 -23.00
C LEU A 316 2.31 24.60 -24.01
N LYS A 317 2.35 23.31 -24.28
CA LYS A 317 1.39 22.63 -25.18
C LYS A 317 -0.03 22.68 -24.66
N ASP A 318 -0.22 22.43 -23.35
CA ASP A 318 -1.56 22.20 -22.78
C ASP A 318 -2.27 23.51 -22.41
N CYS A 319 -1.56 24.58 -22.06
CA CYS A 319 -2.18 25.87 -21.72
C CYS A 319 -1.55 27.11 -22.37
N GLY A 320 -0.54 26.96 -23.22
CA GLY A 320 0.09 28.09 -23.91
C GLY A 320 1.04 28.95 -23.07
N ILE A 321 1.27 28.61 -21.79
CA ILE A 321 2.14 29.37 -20.89
C ILE A 321 3.58 28.84 -21.00
N ASP A 322 4.49 29.70 -21.47
CA ASP A 322 5.93 29.46 -21.41
C ASP A 322 6.46 29.93 -20.06
N ILE A 323 6.65 28.99 -19.13
CA ILE A 323 7.05 29.26 -17.74
C ILE A 323 8.39 30.00 -17.62
N ASP A 324 9.27 29.92 -18.63
CA ASP A 324 10.58 30.61 -18.61
C ASP A 324 10.47 32.11 -18.90
N LYS A 325 9.34 32.59 -19.40
CA LYS A 325 9.07 34.01 -19.60
C LYS A 325 8.68 34.77 -18.34
N PHE A 326 8.41 34.05 -17.24
CA PHE A 326 7.93 34.61 -15.98
C PHE A 326 8.92 34.30 -14.88
N GLU A 327 9.79 35.25 -14.55
CA GLU A 327 10.88 35.05 -13.57
C GLU A 327 10.39 35.11 -12.11
N THR A 328 9.26 35.76 -11.85
CA THR A 328 8.71 35.91 -10.48
C THR A 328 7.38 35.20 -10.33
N ALA A 329 7.02 34.89 -9.09
CA ALA A 329 5.73 34.31 -8.73
C ALA A 329 4.56 35.23 -9.19
N GLU A 330 4.70 36.52 -8.96
CA GLU A 330 3.65 37.51 -9.28
C GLU A 330 3.40 37.58 -10.80
N SER A 331 4.46 37.59 -11.61
CA SER A 331 4.33 37.65 -13.08
C SER A 331 3.71 36.37 -13.65
N LEU A 332 4.07 35.20 -13.10
CA LEU A 332 3.49 33.92 -13.49
C LEU A 332 1.99 33.84 -13.06
N LEU A 333 1.66 34.23 -11.84
CA LEU A 333 0.30 34.25 -11.34
C LEU A 333 -0.61 35.18 -12.16
N ALA A 334 -0.09 36.34 -12.56
CA ALA A 334 -0.81 37.25 -13.42
C ALA A 334 -1.16 36.61 -14.77
N GLU A 335 -0.22 35.88 -15.39
CA GLU A 335 -0.50 35.17 -16.65
C GLU A 335 -1.46 34.00 -16.47
N ILE A 336 -1.35 33.21 -15.41
CA ILE A 336 -2.29 32.12 -15.09
C ILE A 336 -3.74 32.70 -14.99
N ARG A 337 -3.91 33.83 -14.32
CA ARG A 337 -5.20 34.54 -14.23
C ARG A 337 -5.68 35.10 -15.55
N ASN A 338 -4.77 35.65 -16.37
CA ASN A 338 -5.08 36.13 -17.71
C ASN A 338 -5.63 35.02 -18.61
N GLN A 339 -5.07 33.81 -18.49
CA GLN A 339 -5.56 32.61 -19.18
C GLN A 339 -6.82 31.99 -18.54
N LYS A 340 -7.36 32.58 -17.48
CA LYS A 340 -8.54 32.13 -16.73
C LYS A 340 -8.40 30.69 -16.18
N ILE A 341 -7.20 30.31 -15.78
CA ILE A 341 -6.93 29.01 -15.16
C ILE A 341 -7.13 29.15 -13.63
N GLU A 342 -8.09 28.42 -13.10
CA GLU A 342 -8.33 28.35 -11.65
C GLU A 342 -7.49 27.23 -11.04
N LEU A 343 -6.58 27.58 -10.14
CA LEU A 343 -5.75 26.64 -9.39
C LEU A 343 -6.44 26.24 -8.09
N ASP A 344 -6.30 24.98 -7.72
CA ASP A 344 -6.94 24.39 -6.53
C ASP A 344 -6.05 24.53 -5.27
N ALA A 345 -5.48 25.74 -5.04
CA ALA A 345 -4.57 25.99 -3.92
C ALA A 345 -5.14 27.05 -2.96
N GLU A 346 -5.05 26.78 -1.67
CA GLU A 346 -5.28 27.78 -0.63
C GLU A 346 -4.15 28.81 -0.63
N ASN A 347 -4.46 30.09 -0.38
CA ASN A 347 -3.47 31.18 -0.29
C ASN A 347 -2.53 31.31 -1.50
N ILE A 348 -3.07 31.21 -2.69
CA ILE A 348 -2.32 31.20 -3.96
C ILE A 348 -1.35 32.39 -4.10
N GLU A 349 -1.66 33.55 -3.52
CA GLU A 349 -0.81 34.75 -3.52
C GLU A 349 0.49 34.60 -2.72
N SER A 350 0.53 33.67 -1.76
CA SER A 350 1.72 33.42 -0.94
C SER A 350 2.63 32.34 -1.52
N LEU A 351 2.20 31.66 -2.59
CA LEU A 351 2.98 30.60 -3.19
C LEU A 351 4.22 31.13 -3.91
N GLY A 352 5.36 30.49 -3.70
CA GLY A 352 6.56 30.72 -4.50
C GLY A 352 6.37 30.29 -5.95
N ARG A 353 7.24 30.78 -6.85
CA ARG A 353 7.20 30.48 -8.29
C ARG A 353 7.18 28.97 -8.57
N GLY A 354 8.00 28.19 -7.88
CA GLY A 354 8.04 26.74 -8.03
C GLY A 354 6.69 26.08 -7.72
N ASN A 355 6.09 26.43 -6.60
CA ASN A 355 4.78 25.89 -6.18
C ASN A 355 3.66 26.28 -7.16
N LEU A 356 3.69 27.50 -7.72
CA LEU A 356 2.75 27.91 -8.77
C LEU A 356 2.89 27.09 -10.05
N ILE A 357 4.12 26.80 -10.47
CA ILE A 357 4.40 25.95 -11.62
C ILE A 357 3.87 24.52 -11.39
N ASP A 358 4.10 23.98 -10.20
CA ASP A 358 3.61 22.64 -9.83
C ASP A 358 2.08 22.57 -9.81
N GLN A 359 1.41 23.56 -9.22
CA GLN A 359 -0.05 23.64 -9.23
C GLN A 359 -0.61 23.78 -10.66
N LEU A 360 0.03 24.61 -11.50
CA LEU A 360 -0.36 24.74 -12.90
C LEU A 360 -0.25 23.41 -13.64
N TYR A 361 0.87 22.72 -13.51
CA TYR A 361 1.08 21.39 -14.09
C TYR A 361 0.04 20.38 -13.63
N LYS A 362 -0.19 20.30 -12.32
CA LYS A 362 -1.18 19.40 -11.72
C LYS A 362 -2.59 19.64 -12.26
N LYS A 363 -2.92 20.88 -12.55
CA LYS A 363 -4.24 21.30 -13.04
C LYS A 363 -4.40 21.04 -14.54
N VAL A 364 -3.45 21.47 -15.35
CA VAL A 364 -3.65 21.52 -16.81
C VAL A 364 -3.09 20.32 -17.56
N SER A 365 -1.99 19.74 -17.09
CA SER A 365 -1.24 18.74 -17.87
C SER A 365 -1.33 17.33 -17.32
N ARG A 366 -1.16 17.18 -16.01
CA ARG A 366 -1.09 15.87 -15.35
C ARG A 366 -2.29 14.96 -15.60
N PRO A 367 -3.56 15.44 -15.59
CA PRO A 367 -4.73 14.59 -15.83
C PRO A 367 -4.81 14.01 -17.25
N SER A 368 -4.14 14.62 -18.23
CA SER A 368 -4.13 14.17 -19.63
C SER A 368 -3.15 13.02 -19.90
N ILE A 369 -2.24 12.73 -18.97
CA ILE A 369 -1.23 11.67 -19.11
C ILE A 369 -1.87 10.32 -18.71
N ILE A 370 -2.18 9.50 -19.69
CA ILE A 370 -2.82 8.18 -19.47
C ILE A 370 -1.76 7.07 -19.48
N GLU A 371 -1.01 6.95 -20.58
CA GLU A 371 0.00 5.92 -20.76
C GLU A 371 1.27 6.22 -19.95
N PRO A 372 2.08 5.19 -19.59
CA PRO A 372 3.32 5.40 -18.86
C PRO A 372 4.20 6.44 -19.54
N THR A 373 4.46 7.52 -18.82
CA THR A 373 5.18 8.68 -19.38
C THR A 373 6.21 9.17 -18.38
N PHE A 374 7.46 9.26 -18.83
CA PHE A 374 8.51 9.93 -18.08
C PHE A 374 8.47 11.45 -18.34
N LEU A 375 8.24 12.20 -17.28
CA LEU A 375 8.30 13.64 -17.26
C LEU A 375 9.70 14.07 -16.81
N ILE A 376 10.41 14.85 -17.63
CA ILE A 376 11.82 15.22 -17.38
C ILE A 376 12.02 16.74 -17.43
N LYS A 377 13.22 17.20 -17.08
CA LYS A 377 13.65 18.62 -17.14
C LYS A 377 12.76 19.51 -16.28
N HIS A 378 12.59 19.12 -15.00
CA HIS A 378 11.84 19.94 -14.04
C HIS A 378 12.58 21.24 -13.73
N PRO A 379 11.86 22.33 -13.42
CA PRO A 379 12.47 23.57 -12.93
C PRO A 379 13.26 23.34 -11.64
N ILE A 380 14.37 24.05 -11.48
CA ILE A 380 15.25 23.96 -10.30
C ILE A 380 14.52 24.32 -9.01
N ASP A 381 13.55 25.23 -9.09
CA ASP A 381 12.74 25.67 -7.94
C ASP A 381 11.97 24.50 -7.27
N LEU A 382 11.68 23.43 -8.02
CA LEU A 382 10.95 22.23 -7.54
C LEU A 382 11.88 21.11 -7.04
N SER A 383 13.20 21.29 -7.07
CA SER A 383 14.12 20.16 -6.92
C SER A 383 15.41 20.55 -6.19
N PRO A 384 15.34 20.90 -4.88
CA PRO A 384 16.53 21.42 -4.16
C PRO A 384 17.66 20.40 -3.99
N LEU A 385 17.38 19.09 -4.07
CA LEU A 385 18.34 18.00 -3.90
C LEU A 385 18.85 17.43 -5.24
N ALA A 386 18.22 17.81 -6.36
CA ALA A 386 18.58 17.31 -7.67
C ALA A 386 19.72 18.10 -8.32
N ARG A 387 20.54 17.42 -9.11
CA ARG A 387 21.59 18.03 -9.92
C ARG A 387 20.99 18.98 -10.96
N SER A 388 21.62 20.15 -11.13
CA SER A 388 21.29 21.04 -12.25
C SER A 388 21.71 20.41 -13.57
N ASN A 389 20.94 20.66 -14.64
CA ASN A 389 21.27 20.21 -15.96
C ASN A 389 22.44 21.05 -16.53
N ASP A 390 23.39 20.39 -17.21
CA ASP A 390 24.60 21.06 -17.72
C ASP A 390 24.32 22.06 -18.88
N GLU A 391 23.28 21.79 -19.66
CA GLU A 391 22.92 22.66 -20.82
C GLU A 391 22.09 23.87 -20.38
N ASN A 392 21.25 23.69 -19.34
CA ASN A 392 20.39 24.73 -18.77
C ASN A 392 20.33 24.61 -17.23
N PRO A 393 21.12 25.43 -16.50
CA PRO A 393 21.19 25.38 -15.04
C PRO A 393 19.88 25.69 -14.31
N ASN A 394 18.86 26.26 -15.00
CA ASN A 394 17.53 26.49 -14.43
C ASN A 394 16.66 25.23 -14.41
N LEU A 395 17.13 24.14 -15.05
CA LEU A 395 16.48 22.84 -15.07
C LEU A 395 17.28 21.82 -14.24
N THR A 396 16.62 20.73 -13.90
CA THR A 396 17.26 19.63 -13.17
C THR A 396 17.23 18.34 -13.97
N ASP A 397 18.21 17.49 -13.72
CA ASP A 397 18.32 16.11 -14.21
C ASP A 397 17.41 15.20 -13.37
N ARG A 398 16.10 15.44 -13.44
CA ARG A 398 15.02 14.77 -12.69
C ARG A 398 14.05 14.11 -13.64
N PHE A 399 13.46 13.01 -13.23
CA PHE A 399 12.32 12.38 -13.89
C PHE A 399 11.19 12.05 -12.90
N GLN A 400 9.97 12.01 -13.41
CA GLN A 400 8.82 11.38 -12.75
C GLN A 400 8.21 10.37 -13.71
N LEU A 401 7.77 9.22 -13.22
CA LEU A 401 6.90 8.33 -13.98
C LEU A 401 5.46 8.66 -13.62
N ILE A 402 4.72 9.12 -14.61
CA ILE A 402 3.29 9.44 -14.51
C ILE A 402 2.50 8.41 -15.30
N VAL A 403 1.47 7.84 -14.70
CA VAL A 403 0.53 6.90 -15.34
C VAL A 403 -0.89 7.24 -14.90
N ASN A 404 -1.81 7.39 -15.83
CA ASN A 404 -3.21 7.75 -15.59
C ASN A 404 -3.36 8.94 -14.62
N GLY A 405 -2.57 9.99 -14.83
CA GLY A 405 -2.56 11.19 -14.00
C GLY A 405 -1.97 11.00 -12.60
N GLN A 406 -1.37 9.86 -12.29
CA GLN A 406 -0.76 9.59 -10.98
C GLN A 406 0.76 9.51 -11.09
N GLU A 407 1.45 10.15 -10.15
CA GLU A 407 2.90 10.01 -9.97
C GLU A 407 3.18 8.69 -9.24
N ILE A 408 3.91 7.80 -9.92
CA ILE A 408 4.27 6.47 -9.41
C ILE A 408 5.70 6.47 -8.87
N ILE A 409 6.62 7.09 -9.62
CA ILE A 409 8.06 7.14 -9.30
C ILE A 409 8.54 8.57 -9.47
N ASN A 410 9.42 8.99 -8.57
CA ASN A 410 10.21 10.21 -8.69
C ASN A 410 11.70 9.86 -8.51
N GLY A 411 12.58 10.45 -9.32
CA GLY A 411 14.00 10.20 -9.20
C GLY A 411 14.82 11.25 -9.95
N TYR A 412 16.10 11.34 -9.60
CA TYR A 412 17.00 12.32 -10.18
C TYR A 412 18.48 11.92 -10.07
N SER A 413 19.30 12.53 -10.89
CA SER A 413 20.74 12.63 -10.62
C SER A 413 20.94 13.53 -9.41
N GLU A 414 21.71 13.09 -8.43
CA GLU A 414 21.88 13.80 -7.18
C GLU A 414 22.79 15.01 -7.30
N LEU A 415 22.51 16.04 -6.52
CA LEU A 415 23.45 17.13 -6.30
C LEU A 415 24.59 16.64 -5.40
N VAL A 416 25.81 16.58 -5.94
CA VAL A 416 26.98 16.04 -5.25
C VAL A 416 27.95 17.12 -4.75
N ASP A 417 27.79 18.39 -5.17
CA ASP A 417 28.58 19.52 -4.66
C ASP A 417 28.03 19.97 -3.29
N ALA A 418 28.79 19.72 -2.22
CA ALA A 418 28.41 20.06 -0.85
C ALA A 418 28.10 21.55 -0.66
N ARG A 419 28.86 22.44 -1.33
CA ARG A 419 28.69 23.91 -1.21
C ARG A 419 27.39 24.37 -1.85
N GLU A 420 27.06 23.86 -3.02
CA GLU A 420 25.82 24.18 -3.70
C GLU A 420 24.62 23.56 -2.94
N GLN A 421 24.77 22.36 -2.38
CA GLN A 421 23.74 21.74 -1.56
C GLN A 421 23.48 22.55 -0.29
N GLU A 422 24.51 22.99 0.40
CA GLU A 422 24.38 23.86 1.57
C GLU A 422 23.64 25.16 1.22
N ARG A 423 24.05 25.83 0.14
CA ARG A 423 23.39 27.06 -0.36
C ARG A 423 21.89 26.85 -0.59
N ARG A 424 21.50 25.72 -1.23
CA ARG A 424 20.10 25.43 -1.51
C ARG A 424 19.32 25.09 -0.23
N LEU A 425 19.90 24.36 0.71
CA LEU A 425 19.24 24.04 1.99
C LEU A 425 19.11 25.26 2.90
N ILE A 426 20.05 26.21 2.85
CA ILE A 426 19.90 27.52 3.52
C ILE A 426 18.69 28.25 2.96
N LYS A 427 18.56 28.35 1.61
CA LYS A 427 17.41 28.99 0.97
C LYS A 427 16.09 28.31 1.36
N GLN A 428 16.04 26.98 1.44
CA GLN A 428 14.87 26.23 1.93
C GLN A 428 14.54 26.59 3.39
N SER A 429 15.55 26.66 4.26
CA SER A 429 15.35 27.04 5.67
C SER A 429 14.85 28.47 5.84
N GLU A 430 15.24 29.40 4.95
CA GLU A 430 14.72 30.76 4.91
C GLU A 430 13.22 30.80 4.50
N LEU A 431 12.81 30.01 3.51
CA LEU A 431 11.42 29.86 3.12
C LEU A 431 10.59 29.29 4.27
N LYS A 432 11.12 28.31 4.99
CA LYS A 432 10.49 27.74 6.20
C LYS A 432 10.27 28.81 7.28
N ALA A 433 11.27 29.66 7.51
CA ALA A 433 11.17 30.77 8.46
C ALA A 433 10.13 31.83 8.04
N GLN A 434 9.82 31.91 6.75
CA GLN A 434 8.79 32.81 6.19
C GLN A 434 7.37 32.19 6.20
N GLY A 435 7.23 30.95 6.70
CA GLY A 435 5.93 30.30 6.85
C GLY A 435 5.64 29.14 5.90
N ASP A 436 6.59 28.75 5.05
CA ASP A 436 6.47 27.53 4.25
C ASP A 436 6.80 26.30 5.12
N GLU A 437 5.76 25.71 5.74
CA GLU A 437 5.92 24.56 6.65
C GLU A 437 6.47 23.29 5.96
N GLU A 438 6.36 23.19 4.63
CA GLU A 438 6.85 22.07 3.84
C GLU A 438 8.33 22.22 3.48
N ALA A 439 8.88 23.44 3.52
CA ALA A 439 10.28 23.67 3.17
C ALA A 439 11.26 22.91 4.08
N MET A 440 12.36 22.46 3.49
CA MET A 440 13.34 21.62 4.18
C MET A 440 14.14 22.42 5.22
N SER A 441 14.51 21.76 6.32
CA SER A 441 15.49 22.26 7.26
C SER A 441 16.91 21.87 6.78
N ILE A 442 17.91 22.71 7.14
CA ILE A 442 19.30 22.37 6.87
C ILE A 442 19.75 21.19 7.74
N ASP A 443 20.27 20.14 7.12
CA ASP A 443 20.95 19.03 7.78
C ASP A 443 22.47 19.21 7.70
N LYS A 444 23.05 19.74 8.76
CA LYS A 444 24.50 19.99 8.83
C LYS A 444 25.32 18.71 8.84
N GLU A 445 24.77 17.60 9.38
CA GLU A 445 25.46 16.31 9.39
C GLU A 445 25.54 15.73 7.97
N TYR A 446 24.50 15.93 7.17
CA TYR A 446 24.52 15.55 5.76
C TYR A 446 25.52 16.36 4.95
N ILE A 447 25.54 17.70 5.10
CA ILE A 447 26.54 18.56 4.41
C ILE A 447 27.95 18.13 4.80
N ARG A 448 28.22 17.92 6.10
CA ARG A 448 29.52 17.42 6.56
C ARG A 448 29.88 16.05 5.96
N ALA A 449 28.91 15.15 5.79
CA ALA A 449 29.17 13.88 5.13
C ALA A 449 29.56 14.07 3.65
N MET A 450 28.86 14.97 2.92
CA MET A 450 29.18 15.29 1.54
C MET A 450 30.59 15.87 1.36
N GLU A 451 31.10 16.60 2.35
CA GLU A 451 32.46 17.18 2.34
C GLU A 451 33.57 16.11 2.32
N TYR A 452 33.30 14.87 2.76
CA TYR A 452 34.24 13.75 2.59
C TYR A 452 34.30 13.20 1.15
N GLY A 453 33.47 13.73 0.25
CA GLY A 453 33.38 13.33 -1.14
C GLY A 453 32.17 12.42 -1.40
N MET A 454 31.39 12.82 -2.41
CA MET A 454 30.22 12.07 -2.86
C MET A 454 30.42 11.71 -4.34
N PRO A 455 30.35 10.43 -4.74
CA PRO A 455 30.47 10.05 -6.14
C PRO A 455 29.26 10.54 -6.95
N PRO A 456 29.33 10.57 -8.29
CA PRO A 456 28.10 10.67 -9.08
C PRO A 456 27.13 9.58 -8.66
N ILE A 457 25.89 9.96 -8.38
CA ILE A 457 24.85 9.03 -7.91
C ILE A 457 23.49 9.46 -8.46
N SER A 458 22.60 8.51 -8.61
CA SER A 458 21.21 8.76 -8.93
C SER A 458 20.30 7.96 -8.03
N GLY A 459 19.25 8.63 -7.52
CA GLY A 459 18.24 8.04 -6.64
C GLY A 459 16.87 8.02 -7.28
N TRP A 460 16.00 7.18 -6.71
CA TRP A 460 14.60 7.05 -7.06
C TRP A 460 13.77 6.64 -5.85
N GLY A 461 12.50 7.10 -5.84
CA GLY A 461 11.52 6.71 -4.84
C GLY A 461 10.22 6.24 -5.50
N LEU A 462 9.67 5.12 -5.01
CA LEU A 462 8.40 4.53 -5.43
C LEU A 462 7.45 4.44 -4.25
N GLY A 463 6.29 5.11 -4.34
CA GLY A 463 5.23 5.02 -3.34
C GLY A 463 4.44 3.72 -3.50
N VAL A 464 4.71 2.72 -2.64
CA VAL A 464 4.09 1.38 -2.74
C VAL A 464 2.58 1.46 -2.59
N ASP A 465 2.08 2.21 -1.60
CA ASP A 465 0.64 2.32 -1.36
C ASP A 465 -0.08 2.99 -2.53
N ARG A 466 0.51 4.04 -3.11
CA ARG A 466 -0.04 4.75 -4.27
C ARG A 466 -0.04 3.88 -5.52
N PHE A 467 1.03 3.11 -5.75
CA PHE A 467 1.08 2.20 -6.89
C PHE A 467 0.07 1.07 -6.76
N LEU A 468 -0.12 0.54 -5.56
CA LEU A 468 -1.14 -0.48 -5.30
C LEU A 468 -2.56 0.08 -5.39
N GLN A 469 -2.82 1.31 -4.92
CA GLN A 469 -4.07 2.02 -5.13
C GLN A 469 -4.40 2.11 -6.63
N PHE A 470 -3.40 2.49 -7.43
CA PHE A 470 -3.51 2.54 -8.88
C PHE A 470 -3.82 1.15 -9.47
N LEU A 471 -3.01 0.12 -9.21
CA LEU A 471 -3.18 -1.23 -9.76
C LEU A 471 -4.51 -1.88 -9.38
N THR A 472 -5.06 -1.58 -8.22
CA THR A 472 -6.33 -2.12 -7.73
C THR A 472 -7.53 -1.23 -8.07
N SER A 473 -7.33 -0.13 -8.80
CA SER A 473 -8.36 0.87 -9.11
C SER A 473 -9.11 1.37 -7.87
N SER A 474 -8.43 1.39 -6.72
CA SER A 474 -9.04 1.79 -5.46
C SER A 474 -9.23 3.31 -5.40
N GLN A 475 -10.42 3.76 -5.03
CA GLN A 475 -10.76 5.18 -4.96
C GLN A 475 -10.10 5.88 -3.77
N ASN A 476 -9.72 5.13 -2.75
CA ASN A 476 -9.09 5.64 -1.55
C ASN A 476 -7.85 4.81 -1.21
N ILE A 477 -6.75 5.49 -0.89
CA ILE A 477 -5.48 4.84 -0.54
C ILE A 477 -5.59 3.94 0.71
N ARG A 478 -6.58 4.18 1.59
CA ARG A 478 -6.88 3.33 2.75
C ARG A 478 -7.37 1.93 2.35
N ASP A 479 -7.85 1.75 1.13
CA ASP A 479 -8.28 0.44 0.62
C ASP A 479 -7.13 -0.55 0.48
N VAL A 480 -5.90 -0.06 0.33
CA VAL A 480 -4.69 -0.87 0.18
C VAL A 480 -3.81 -0.93 1.44
N VAL A 481 -4.32 -0.41 2.56
CA VAL A 481 -3.70 -0.50 3.89
C VAL A 481 -4.59 -1.31 4.83
N LEU A 482 -3.99 -2.25 5.57
CA LEU A 482 -4.76 -3.16 6.44
C LEU A 482 -5.53 -2.41 7.52
N TYR A 483 -4.87 -1.59 8.31
CA TYR A 483 -5.45 -0.80 9.39
C TYR A 483 -4.96 0.64 9.27
N PRO A 484 -5.62 1.47 8.42
CA PRO A 484 -5.26 2.87 8.29
C PRO A 484 -5.55 3.63 9.58
N LEU A 485 -4.78 4.69 9.83
CA LEU A 485 -5.07 5.60 10.93
C LEU A 485 -6.46 6.25 10.71
N MET A 486 -7.32 6.14 11.73
CA MET A 486 -8.68 6.67 11.72
C MET A 486 -8.87 7.64 12.87
N ARG A 487 -9.88 8.51 12.78
CA ARG A 487 -10.29 9.34 13.92
C ARG A 487 -10.67 8.43 15.10
N PRO A 488 -10.43 8.84 16.37
CA PRO A 488 -10.89 8.06 17.52
C PRO A 488 -12.40 7.76 17.45
N ARG A 489 -12.79 6.54 17.89
CA ARG A 489 -14.19 6.19 18.08
C ARG A 489 -14.70 6.86 19.37
N ASP A 490 -15.90 7.40 19.32
CA ASP A 490 -16.62 7.85 20.51
C ASP A 490 -17.48 6.69 21.05
N TRP A 491 -16.85 5.77 21.76
CA TRP A 491 -17.50 4.59 22.35
C TRP A 491 -18.66 4.91 23.30
N ALA A 492 -18.76 6.17 23.78
CA ALA A 492 -19.83 6.59 24.69
C ALA A 492 -21.16 6.84 23.97
N ASN A 493 -21.13 7.10 22.67
CA ASN A 493 -22.29 7.45 21.86
C ASN A 493 -22.68 6.37 20.82
N GLU A 494 -21.89 5.30 20.67
CA GLU A 494 -22.25 4.18 19.80
C GLU A 494 -23.17 3.21 20.58
N SER A 495 -24.42 3.11 20.16
CA SER A 495 -25.28 2.01 20.59
C SER A 495 -24.82 0.72 19.92
N ASP A 496 -24.70 -0.40 20.66
CA ASP A 496 -24.38 -1.75 20.14
C ASP A 496 -25.35 -2.24 19.02
N ASP A 497 -26.29 -1.42 18.59
CA ASP A 497 -27.37 -1.74 17.67
C ASP A 497 -27.15 -1.16 16.24
N GLU A 498 -26.07 -0.40 15.99
CA GLU A 498 -25.77 0.21 14.66
C GLU A 498 -24.80 -0.60 13.79
N GLU A 499 -24.49 -1.85 14.16
CA GLU A 499 -23.70 -2.78 13.33
C GLU A 499 -24.54 -3.81 12.58
#